data_2d629b2090400e0779292e15c16983ec
#
_entry.id   2d629b2090400e0779292e15c16983ec
#
_cell.length_a   1.000
_cell.length_b   1.000
_cell.length_c   1.000
_cell.angle_alpha   90.00
_cell.angle_beta   90.00
_cell.angle_gamma   90.00
#
_symmetry.space_group_name_H-M   'P 1'
#
loop_
_entity.id
_entity.type
_entity.pdbx_description
1 polymer ?
#
loop_
_entity_poly.entity_id
_entity_poly.type
_entity_poly.pdbx_seq_one_letter_code
_entity_poly.pdbx_strand_id
1 'polypeptide(L)'
;MFNIKIKLKIDPQTMAKLQPESLERNVTKVATEACKELVMENFTKLDKERTVHGSHFYEEKGVNSTRAVVRGNRGVIIVDSYEMAHKYFGGEVTPKRRKFLAIPNDGEYFRRPPRSIEHGKLAFRKTRKGGLLYEVKNPHRVAYWLVKKVVHRARKETLPSRAELLKTAKQAAADYLSTI
;
A
#
# COMPACT_ATOMS: atom_id res chain seq x y z
N MET A 1 -0.37 -7.74 6.99
CA MET A 1 -1.64 -7.07 7.36
C MET A 1 -1.33 -5.97 8.35
N PHE A 2 -1.79 -4.76 8.13
CA PHE A 2 -1.74 -3.69 9.14
C PHE A 2 -3.10 -3.02 9.26
N ASN A 3 -3.41 -2.52 10.46
CA ASN A 3 -4.72 -1.99 10.80
C ASN A 3 -4.57 -0.55 11.31
N ILE A 4 -5.40 0.34 10.78
CA ILE A 4 -5.54 1.71 11.26
C ILE A 4 -6.78 1.73 12.17
N LYS A 5 -6.60 1.99 13.48
CA LYS A 5 -7.70 2.09 14.42
C LYS A 5 -8.06 3.56 14.62
N ILE A 6 -9.30 3.92 14.30
CA ILE A 6 -9.86 5.25 14.52
C ILE A 6 -10.84 5.15 15.69
N LYS A 7 -10.63 5.94 16.75
CA LYS A 7 -11.53 6.05 17.89
C LYS A 7 -12.06 7.48 17.93
N LEU A 8 -13.35 7.64 17.65
CA LEU A 8 -14.07 8.91 17.80
C LEU A 8 -14.66 9.00 19.21
N LYS A 9 -14.45 10.14 19.89
CA LYS A 9 -15.21 10.50 21.09
C LYS A 9 -16.25 11.52 20.65
N ILE A 10 -17.52 11.16 20.77
CA ILE A 10 -18.66 12.03 20.49
C ILE A 10 -19.13 12.64 21.82
N ASP A 11 -19.46 13.93 21.80
CA ASP A 11 -19.92 14.64 23.00
C ASP A 11 -21.25 14.04 23.53
N PRO A 12 -21.33 13.70 24.82
CA PRO A 12 -22.49 13.08 25.42
C PRO A 12 -23.78 13.93 25.33
N GLN A 13 -23.69 15.25 25.26
CA GLN A 13 -24.86 16.13 25.18
C GLN A 13 -25.58 16.05 23.84
N THR A 14 -24.86 15.79 22.74
CA THR A 14 -25.45 15.56 21.43
C THR A 14 -26.14 14.19 21.35
N MET A 15 -25.74 13.26 22.19
CA MET A 15 -26.24 11.87 22.24
C MET A 15 -27.59 11.71 22.95
N ALA A 16 -27.98 12.67 23.81
CA ALA A 16 -29.14 12.52 24.67
C ALA A 16 -30.51 12.62 23.95
N LYS A 17 -30.55 13.05 22.69
CA LYS A 17 -31.79 13.27 21.92
C LYS A 17 -32.18 12.18 20.95
N LEU A 18 -31.33 11.19 20.71
CA LEU A 18 -31.51 10.14 19.69
C LEU A 18 -31.20 8.77 20.30
N GLN A 19 -31.80 7.68 19.77
CA GLN A 19 -31.51 6.34 20.27
C GLN A 19 -29.97 6.07 20.20
N PRO A 20 -29.29 5.99 21.38
CA PRO A 20 -27.86 6.26 21.46
C PRO A 20 -26.99 5.28 20.65
N GLU A 21 -27.32 3.98 20.67
CA GLU A 21 -26.47 2.94 20.06
C GLU A 21 -26.50 2.93 18.54
N SER A 22 -27.65 3.18 17.92
CA SER A 22 -27.76 3.19 16.45
C SER A 22 -27.08 4.41 15.85
N LEU A 23 -27.19 5.57 16.48
CA LEU A 23 -26.56 6.79 16.05
C LEU A 23 -25.03 6.70 16.12
N GLU A 24 -24.51 6.27 17.28
CA GLU A 24 -23.06 6.11 17.46
C GLU A 24 -22.46 5.15 16.41
N ARG A 25 -23.16 4.06 16.14
CA ARG A 25 -22.75 3.09 15.13
C ARG A 25 -22.76 3.69 13.72
N ASN A 26 -23.79 4.46 13.36
CA ASN A 26 -23.90 5.09 12.06
C ASN A 26 -22.85 6.19 11.86
N VAL A 27 -22.64 7.05 12.84
CA VAL A 27 -21.55 8.05 12.83
C VAL A 27 -20.20 7.37 12.66
N THR A 28 -19.93 6.29 13.41
CA THR A 28 -18.69 5.53 13.29
C THR A 28 -18.54 4.93 11.90
N LYS A 29 -19.62 4.43 11.31
CA LYS A 29 -19.62 3.88 9.94
C LYS A 29 -19.27 4.95 8.92
N VAL A 30 -19.95 6.08 8.92
CA VAL A 30 -19.72 7.18 7.97
C VAL A 30 -18.30 7.72 8.10
N ALA A 31 -17.83 7.97 9.31
CA ALA A 31 -16.46 8.43 9.55
C ALA A 31 -15.40 7.42 9.11
N THR A 32 -15.68 6.11 9.27
CA THR A 32 -14.74 5.06 8.85
C THR A 32 -14.67 4.94 7.33
N GLU A 33 -15.83 5.02 6.65
CA GLU A 33 -15.87 5.01 5.17
C GLU A 33 -15.15 6.23 4.58
N ALA A 34 -15.39 7.45 5.10
CA ALA A 34 -14.70 8.65 4.66
C ALA A 34 -13.17 8.54 4.83
N CYS A 35 -12.70 7.97 5.93
CA CYS A 35 -11.28 7.73 6.14
C CYS A 35 -10.73 6.64 5.21
N LYS A 36 -11.51 5.61 4.87
CA LYS A 36 -11.14 4.60 3.86
C LYS A 36 -10.96 5.26 2.50
N GLU A 37 -11.89 6.11 2.08
CA GLU A 37 -11.80 6.86 0.83
C GLU A 37 -10.53 7.73 0.77
N LEU A 38 -10.23 8.47 1.85
CA LEU A 38 -8.99 9.25 1.94
C LEU A 38 -7.73 8.37 1.78
N VAL A 39 -7.71 7.18 2.36
CA VAL A 39 -6.58 6.23 2.19
C VAL A 39 -6.47 5.78 0.74
N MET A 40 -7.60 5.46 0.09
CA MET A 40 -7.63 5.03 -1.32
C MET A 40 -7.21 6.16 -2.26
N GLU A 41 -7.67 7.38 -2.03
CA GLU A 41 -7.26 8.58 -2.78
C GLU A 41 -5.75 8.84 -2.66
N ASN A 42 -5.20 8.68 -1.44
CA ASN A 42 -3.75 8.80 -1.23
C ASN A 42 -2.97 7.76 -2.05
N PHE A 43 -3.45 6.52 -2.14
CA PHE A 43 -2.84 5.50 -2.98
C PHE A 43 -2.91 5.87 -4.47
N THR A 44 -4.07 6.31 -4.94
CA THR A 44 -4.25 6.76 -6.34
C THR A 44 -3.34 7.95 -6.67
N LYS A 45 -3.19 8.90 -5.73
CA LYS A 45 -2.26 10.03 -5.87
C LYS A 45 -0.81 9.53 -5.97
N LEU A 46 -0.40 8.62 -5.11
CA LEU A 46 0.95 8.05 -5.13
C LEU A 46 1.24 7.28 -6.44
N ASP A 47 0.25 6.61 -7.02
CA ASP A 47 0.42 5.98 -8.33
C ASP A 47 0.65 7.03 -9.42
N LYS A 48 -0.14 8.12 -9.46
CA LYS A 48 0.04 9.21 -10.42
C LYS A 48 1.42 9.87 -10.30
N GLU A 49 1.90 10.10 -9.06
CA GLU A 49 3.17 10.78 -8.80
C GLU A 49 4.40 9.88 -9.02
N ARG A 50 4.26 8.57 -8.83
CA ARG A 50 5.38 7.62 -8.71
C ARG A 50 5.33 6.47 -9.70
N THR A 51 4.43 6.54 -10.68
CA THR A 51 4.35 5.51 -11.70
C THR A 51 5.61 5.49 -12.55
N VAL A 52 6.37 4.41 -12.45
CA VAL A 52 7.49 4.11 -13.30
C VAL A 52 7.06 2.98 -14.24
N HIS A 53 7.21 3.17 -15.53
CA HIS A 53 6.90 2.16 -16.55
C HIS A 53 5.44 1.65 -16.56
N GLY A 54 4.44 2.51 -16.29
CA GLY A 54 3.03 2.14 -16.31
C GLY A 54 2.60 1.20 -15.17
N SER A 55 3.33 1.18 -14.07
CA SER A 55 3.02 0.34 -12.91
C SER A 55 1.95 1.00 -12.04
N HIS A 56 0.77 0.40 -11.93
CA HIS A 56 -0.30 0.78 -11.01
C HIS A 56 -0.17 0.04 -9.67
N PHE A 57 1.01 0.13 -9.05
CA PHE A 57 1.34 -0.65 -7.84
C PHE A 57 0.44 -0.30 -6.66
N TYR A 58 0.23 0.99 -6.39
CA TYR A 58 -0.57 1.42 -5.24
C TYR A 58 -2.07 1.17 -5.46
N GLU A 59 -2.56 1.28 -6.69
CA GLU A 59 -3.93 0.92 -7.04
C GLU A 59 -4.13 -0.60 -6.87
N GLU A 60 -3.30 -1.43 -7.48
CA GLU A 60 -3.43 -2.87 -7.44
C GLU A 60 -3.24 -3.46 -6.01
N LYS A 61 -2.26 -2.96 -5.26
CA LYS A 61 -1.88 -3.52 -3.95
C LYS A 61 -2.37 -2.71 -2.77
N GLY A 62 -2.75 -1.46 -2.98
CA GLY A 62 -3.28 -0.57 -1.96
C GLY A 62 -4.80 -0.48 -2.04
N VAL A 63 -5.33 0.19 -3.08
CA VAL A 63 -6.77 0.43 -3.23
C VAL A 63 -7.57 -0.87 -3.17
N ASN A 64 -7.21 -1.86 -3.99
CA ASN A 64 -7.96 -3.13 -4.09
C ASN A 64 -7.87 -4.01 -2.82
N SER A 65 -6.95 -3.72 -1.90
CA SER A 65 -6.80 -4.44 -0.64
C SER A 65 -7.34 -3.67 0.57
N THR A 66 -7.87 -2.45 0.36
CA THR A 66 -8.35 -1.58 1.43
C THR A 66 -9.83 -1.84 1.71
N ARG A 67 -10.15 -2.08 2.97
CA ARG A 67 -11.53 -2.25 3.42
C ARG A 67 -11.77 -1.59 4.77
N ALA A 68 -13.00 -1.13 5.00
CA ALA A 68 -13.47 -0.63 6.28
C ALA A 68 -14.21 -1.74 7.03
N VAL A 69 -14.02 -1.80 8.34
CA VAL A 69 -14.76 -2.70 9.25
C VAL A 69 -15.19 -1.92 10.47
N VAL A 70 -16.48 -1.98 10.81
CA VAL A 70 -17.02 -1.36 12.01
C VAL A 70 -17.44 -2.44 13.00
N ARG A 71 -16.96 -2.32 14.25
CA ARG A 71 -17.28 -3.23 15.35
C ARG A 71 -17.73 -2.38 16.56
N GLY A 72 -19.04 -2.36 16.80
CA GLY A 72 -19.62 -1.44 17.79
C GLY A 72 -19.32 0.03 17.41
N ASN A 73 -18.72 0.77 18.31
CA ASN A 73 -18.30 2.17 18.16
C ASN A 73 -16.84 2.34 17.69
N ARG A 74 -16.26 1.32 17.06
CA ARG A 74 -14.88 1.33 16.56
C ARG A 74 -14.85 1.09 15.07
N GLY A 75 -14.29 2.04 14.33
CA GLY A 75 -13.94 1.89 12.92
C GLY A 75 -12.49 1.41 12.76
N VAL A 76 -12.28 0.50 11.84
CA VAL A 76 -10.95 -0.03 11.50
C VAL A 76 -10.80 -0.05 9.99
N ILE A 77 -9.75 0.57 9.48
CA ILE A 77 -9.37 0.45 8.07
C ILE A 77 -8.28 -0.63 7.99
N ILE A 78 -8.51 -1.61 7.15
CA ILE A 78 -7.59 -2.72 6.94
C ILE A 78 -7.04 -2.61 5.53
N VAL A 79 -5.72 -2.57 5.40
CA VAL A 79 -5.01 -2.73 4.12
C VAL A 79 -4.37 -4.12 4.12
N ASP A 80 -5.02 -5.05 3.42
CA ASP A 80 -4.63 -6.47 3.42
C ASP A 80 -3.65 -6.76 2.29
N SER A 81 -2.47 -6.14 2.37
CA SER A 81 -1.40 -6.30 1.41
C SER A 81 -0.04 -6.34 2.12
N TYR A 82 0.66 -7.44 1.95
CA TYR A 82 2.02 -7.59 2.45
C TYR A 82 2.97 -6.56 1.82
N GLU A 83 2.81 -6.33 0.53
CA GLU A 83 3.64 -5.40 -0.23
C GLU A 83 3.46 -3.95 0.25
N MET A 84 2.21 -3.56 0.57
CA MET A 84 1.92 -2.24 1.14
C MET A 84 2.47 -2.10 2.56
N ALA A 85 2.32 -3.15 3.40
CA ALA A 85 2.93 -3.17 4.72
C ALA A 85 4.46 -3.00 4.62
N HIS A 86 5.09 -3.68 3.66
CA HIS A 86 6.53 -3.57 3.42
C HIS A 86 6.95 -2.19 2.92
N LYS A 87 6.14 -1.52 2.11
CA LYS A 87 6.37 -0.11 1.72
C LYS A 87 6.28 0.83 2.92
N TYR A 88 5.26 0.67 3.76
CA TYR A 88 5.02 1.54 4.91
C TYR A 88 6.06 1.38 6.03
N PHE A 89 6.37 0.13 6.39
CA PHE A 89 7.30 -0.16 7.48
C PHE A 89 8.76 -0.21 7.04
N GLY A 90 9.00 -0.45 5.76
CA GLY A 90 10.32 -0.78 5.24
C GLY A 90 10.72 -2.21 5.60
N GLY A 91 11.98 -2.51 5.42
CA GLY A 91 12.54 -3.80 5.81
C GLY A 91 13.47 -4.40 4.77
N GLU A 92 13.96 -5.59 5.06
CA GLU A 92 14.84 -6.34 4.20
C GLU A 92 14.07 -7.44 3.47
N VAL A 93 14.28 -7.53 2.15
CA VAL A 93 13.79 -8.63 1.32
C VAL A 93 14.95 -9.51 0.94
N THR A 94 14.84 -10.79 1.26
CA THR A 94 15.80 -11.83 0.88
C THR A 94 15.12 -12.90 0.03
N PRO A 95 15.84 -13.60 -0.84
CA PRO A 95 15.28 -14.68 -1.63
C PRO A 95 14.95 -15.89 -0.74
N LYS A 96 13.71 -16.39 -0.83
CA LYS A 96 13.27 -17.56 -0.02
C LYS A 96 13.73 -18.91 -0.56
N ARG A 97 13.77 -19.07 -1.88
CA ARG A 97 14.02 -20.36 -2.57
C ARG A 97 15.19 -20.30 -3.57
N ARG A 98 15.77 -19.15 -3.78
CA ARG A 98 16.83 -18.92 -4.77
C ARG A 98 18.02 -18.26 -4.12
N LYS A 99 19.18 -18.32 -4.78
CA LYS A 99 20.41 -17.70 -4.27
C LYS A 99 20.37 -16.17 -4.36
N PHE A 100 19.60 -15.62 -5.29
CA PHE A 100 19.52 -14.20 -5.56
C PHE A 100 18.08 -13.74 -5.83
N LEU A 101 17.81 -12.47 -5.55
CA LEU A 101 16.67 -11.72 -6.06
C LEU A 101 17.05 -11.17 -7.44
N ALA A 102 16.17 -11.32 -8.42
CA ALA A 102 16.34 -10.73 -9.75
C ALA A 102 15.55 -9.41 -9.81
N ILE A 103 16.28 -8.30 -9.86
CA ILE A 103 15.71 -6.96 -9.96
C ILE A 103 15.78 -6.53 -11.42
N PRO A 104 14.64 -6.28 -12.09
CA PRO A 104 14.63 -5.82 -13.48
C PRO A 104 15.31 -4.45 -13.58
N ASN A 105 16.10 -4.25 -14.64
CA ASN A 105 16.83 -3.01 -14.87
C ASN A 105 16.01 -1.99 -15.67
N ASP A 106 15.10 -2.46 -16.51
CA ASP A 106 14.24 -1.60 -17.32
C ASP A 106 12.80 -2.12 -17.43
N GLY A 107 11.91 -1.30 -18.06
CA GLY A 107 10.49 -1.57 -18.16
C GLY A 107 10.11 -2.82 -18.94
N GLU A 108 10.93 -3.25 -19.90
CA GLU A 108 10.65 -4.46 -20.69
C GLU A 108 10.66 -5.72 -19.82
N TYR A 109 11.52 -5.75 -18.81
CA TYR A 109 11.67 -6.88 -17.89
C TYR A 109 10.82 -6.73 -16.62
N PHE A 110 10.11 -5.62 -16.45
CA PHE A 110 9.24 -5.41 -15.32
C PHE A 110 8.10 -6.44 -15.33
N ARG A 111 7.83 -7.06 -14.18
CA ARG A 111 6.85 -8.16 -14.00
C ARG A 111 7.15 -9.46 -14.75
N ARG A 112 8.27 -9.54 -15.46
CA ARG A 112 8.70 -10.77 -16.15
C ARG A 112 9.79 -11.45 -15.32
N PRO A 113 9.61 -12.66 -14.78
CA PRO A 113 10.67 -13.35 -14.10
C PRO A 113 11.73 -13.84 -15.13
N PRO A 114 13.03 -13.88 -14.80
CA PRO A 114 14.07 -14.30 -15.75
C PRO A 114 13.81 -15.65 -16.44
N ARG A 115 13.16 -16.57 -15.72
CA ARG A 115 12.80 -17.90 -16.26
C ARG A 115 11.70 -17.89 -17.33
N SER A 116 10.93 -16.81 -17.45
CA SER A 116 9.92 -16.64 -18.51
C SER A 116 10.54 -16.10 -19.80
N ILE A 117 11.80 -15.69 -19.75
CA ILE A 117 12.55 -15.27 -20.93
C ILE A 117 13.04 -16.53 -21.63
N GLU A 118 12.93 -16.53 -22.95
CA GLU A 118 13.35 -17.64 -23.80
C GLU A 118 14.80 -18.08 -23.51
N HIS A 119 15.00 -19.39 -23.47
CA HIS A 119 16.32 -19.96 -23.20
C HIS A 119 17.35 -19.44 -24.20
N GLY A 120 18.54 -19.09 -23.72
CA GLY A 120 19.62 -18.55 -24.53
C GLY A 120 19.56 -17.04 -24.81
N LYS A 121 18.47 -16.34 -24.48
CA LYS A 121 18.42 -14.88 -24.63
C LYS A 121 19.13 -14.11 -23.52
N LEU A 122 19.30 -14.71 -22.33
CA LEU A 122 20.00 -14.11 -21.21
C LEU A 122 21.24 -14.91 -20.83
N ALA A 123 22.33 -14.21 -20.55
CA ALA A 123 23.56 -14.78 -20.02
C ALA A 123 23.88 -14.21 -18.63
N PHE A 124 24.54 -15.02 -17.79
CA PHE A 124 24.92 -14.66 -16.43
C PHE A 124 26.36 -14.14 -16.38
N ARG A 125 26.57 -13.05 -15.66
CA ARG A 125 27.89 -12.54 -15.29
C ARG A 125 27.95 -12.35 -13.77
N LYS A 126 28.95 -12.96 -13.15
CA LYS A 126 29.22 -12.78 -11.71
C LYS A 126 29.78 -11.36 -11.47
N THR A 127 29.33 -10.73 -10.38
CA THR A 127 29.87 -9.44 -9.90
C THR A 127 30.32 -9.59 -8.45
N ARG A 128 31.07 -8.60 -7.95
CA ARG A 128 31.57 -8.60 -6.56
C ARG A 128 30.42 -8.68 -5.52
N LYS A 129 29.25 -8.09 -5.81
CA LYS A 129 28.09 -8.00 -4.88
C LYS A 129 26.96 -9.00 -5.19
N GLY A 130 27.11 -9.83 -6.24
CA GLY A 130 26.05 -10.76 -6.66
C GLY A 130 26.26 -11.22 -8.10
N GLY A 131 25.42 -10.76 -9.01
CA GLY A 131 25.51 -11.04 -10.44
C GLY A 131 24.60 -10.14 -11.25
N LEU A 132 24.64 -10.33 -12.55
CA LEU A 132 23.70 -9.72 -13.47
C LEU A 132 23.30 -10.72 -14.56
N LEU A 133 22.13 -10.52 -15.12
CA LEU A 133 21.71 -11.15 -16.37
C LEU A 133 21.68 -10.07 -17.44
N TYR A 134 22.32 -10.35 -18.56
CA TYR A 134 22.36 -9.44 -19.70
C TYR A 134 21.88 -10.15 -20.95
N GLU A 135 21.46 -9.38 -21.95
CA GLU A 135 21.03 -9.92 -23.23
C GLU A 135 22.21 -10.46 -24.03
N VAL A 136 22.10 -11.69 -24.52
CA VAL A 136 23.14 -12.31 -25.32
C VAL A 136 23.40 -11.53 -26.63
N LYS A 137 22.32 -11.02 -27.26
CA LYS A 137 22.41 -10.22 -28.50
C LYS A 137 22.92 -8.79 -28.23
N ASN A 138 22.80 -8.27 -27.00
CA ASN A 138 23.30 -6.96 -26.60
C ASN A 138 23.98 -7.06 -25.24
N PRO A 139 25.28 -7.42 -25.17
CA PRO A 139 25.99 -7.64 -23.89
C PRO A 139 26.12 -6.41 -22.99
N HIS A 140 25.88 -5.23 -23.52
CA HIS A 140 25.86 -3.97 -22.73
C HIS A 140 24.50 -3.72 -22.07
N ARG A 141 23.43 -4.40 -22.50
CA ARG A 141 22.10 -4.25 -21.93
C ARG A 141 21.91 -5.23 -20.77
N VAL A 142 21.91 -4.68 -19.55
CA VAL A 142 21.59 -5.45 -18.35
C VAL A 142 20.08 -5.61 -18.24
N ALA A 143 19.60 -6.84 -18.23
CA ALA A 143 18.19 -7.18 -18.05
C ALA A 143 17.80 -7.21 -16.56
N TYR A 144 18.65 -7.86 -15.73
CA TYR A 144 18.39 -7.99 -14.29
C TYR A 144 19.66 -7.84 -13.47
N TRP A 145 19.53 -7.16 -12.33
CA TRP A 145 20.51 -7.23 -11.25
C TRP A 145 20.17 -8.38 -10.32
N LEU A 146 21.16 -9.22 -10.03
CA LEU A 146 21.03 -10.34 -9.10
C LEU A 146 21.67 -9.98 -7.78
N VAL A 147 20.84 -9.77 -6.75
CA VAL A 147 21.29 -9.32 -5.44
C VAL A 147 20.89 -10.31 -4.34
N LYS A 148 21.69 -10.39 -3.27
CA LYS A 148 21.40 -11.27 -2.13
C LYS A 148 20.27 -10.73 -1.26
N LYS A 149 20.11 -9.41 -1.23
CA LYS A 149 19.08 -8.73 -0.45
C LYS A 149 18.79 -7.34 -1.00
N VAL A 150 17.60 -6.85 -0.73
CA VAL A 150 17.19 -5.47 -0.98
C VAL A 150 16.66 -4.90 0.34
N VAL A 151 17.12 -3.71 0.69
CA VAL A 151 16.60 -2.98 1.85
C VAL A 151 15.69 -1.87 1.37
N HIS A 152 14.43 -1.93 1.75
CA HIS A 152 13.45 -0.87 1.50
C HIS A 152 13.41 0.09 2.69
N ARG A 153 13.52 1.37 2.43
CA ARG A 153 13.28 2.40 3.45
C ARG A 153 11.77 2.50 3.74
N ALA A 154 11.42 2.69 5.01
CA ALA A 154 10.05 2.98 5.40
C ALA A 154 9.54 4.24 4.72
N ARG A 155 8.31 4.19 4.19
CA ARG A 155 7.64 5.30 3.51
C ARG A 155 6.33 5.59 4.22
N LYS A 156 6.41 6.42 5.27
CA LYS A 156 5.24 6.76 6.09
C LYS A 156 4.18 7.54 5.33
N GLU A 157 4.59 8.27 4.30
CA GLU A 157 3.71 8.97 3.36
C GLU A 157 2.83 8.03 2.52
N THR A 158 3.05 6.73 2.58
CA THR A 158 2.17 5.72 1.96
C THR A 158 0.75 5.77 2.50
N LEU A 159 0.58 6.21 3.75
CA LEU A 159 -0.72 6.44 4.35
C LEU A 159 -0.90 7.92 4.71
N PRO A 160 -2.14 8.43 4.71
CA PRO A 160 -2.45 9.74 5.24
C PRO A 160 -1.99 9.87 6.70
N SER A 161 -1.60 11.07 7.09
CA SER A 161 -1.22 11.35 8.47
C SER A 161 -2.39 11.13 9.44
N ARG A 162 -2.07 10.87 10.71
CA ARG A 162 -3.12 10.77 11.75
C ARG A 162 -3.97 12.04 11.85
N ALA A 163 -3.38 13.21 11.61
CA ALA A 163 -4.08 14.48 11.66
C ALA A 163 -5.12 14.59 10.52
N GLU A 164 -4.75 14.20 9.30
CA GLU A 164 -5.66 14.18 8.15
C GLU A 164 -6.80 13.19 8.37
N LEU A 165 -6.51 11.96 8.79
CA LEU A 165 -7.53 10.97 9.13
C LEU A 165 -8.51 11.46 10.19
N LEU A 166 -7.99 12.10 11.26
CA LEU A 166 -8.85 12.64 12.33
C LEU A 166 -9.71 13.81 11.83
N LYS A 167 -9.16 14.69 11.00
CA LYS A 167 -9.90 15.81 10.39
C LYS A 167 -11.02 15.28 9.51
N THR A 168 -10.74 14.34 8.61
CA THR A 168 -11.73 13.71 7.73
C THR A 168 -12.83 13.00 8.52
N ALA A 169 -12.45 12.23 9.54
CA ALA A 169 -13.42 11.53 10.40
C ALA A 169 -14.35 12.50 11.12
N LYS A 170 -13.83 13.61 11.68
CA LYS A 170 -14.64 14.63 12.36
C LYS A 170 -15.58 15.34 11.39
N GLN A 171 -15.08 15.70 10.20
CA GLN A 171 -15.91 16.36 9.19
C GLN A 171 -17.06 15.47 8.75
N ALA A 172 -16.79 14.22 8.37
CA ALA A 172 -17.82 13.27 7.96
C ALA A 172 -18.84 12.98 9.08
N ALA A 173 -18.40 12.94 10.32
CA ALA A 173 -19.31 12.81 11.48
C ALA A 173 -20.20 14.05 11.65
N ALA A 174 -19.65 15.27 11.52
CA ALA A 174 -20.39 16.50 11.63
C ALA A 174 -21.42 16.65 10.49
N ASP A 175 -21.00 16.35 9.25
CA ASP A 175 -21.87 16.40 8.08
C ASP A 175 -23.05 15.44 8.25
N TYR A 176 -22.81 14.21 8.68
CA TYR A 176 -23.87 13.24 8.96
C TYR A 176 -24.84 13.74 10.04
N LEU A 177 -24.31 14.27 11.15
CA LEU A 177 -25.13 14.78 12.24
C LEU A 177 -25.98 16.00 11.84
N SER A 178 -25.57 16.78 10.85
CA SER A 178 -26.32 17.90 10.31
C SER A 178 -27.51 17.50 9.42
N THR A 179 -27.52 16.24 8.95
CA THR A 179 -28.57 15.70 8.08
C THR A 179 -29.73 15.04 8.82
N ILE A 180 -29.60 14.86 10.12
CA ILE A 180 -30.61 14.22 11.00
C ILE A 180 -31.20 15.20 12.00
#